data_9d3abe714560a1e3e0d41c587b496e5d
#
_entry.id   9d3abe714560a1e3e0d41c587b496e5d
#
_cell.length_a   1.000
_cell.length_b   1.000
_cell.length_c   1.000
_cell.angle_alpha   90.00
_cell.angle_beta   90.00
_cell.angle_gamma   90.00
#
_symmetry.space_group_name_H-M   'P 1'
#
loop_
_entity.id
_entity.type
_entity.pdbx_description
1 polymer ?
#
loop_
_entity_poly.entity_id
_entity_poly.type
_entity_poly.pdbx_seq_one_letter_code
_entity_poly.pdbx_strand_id
1 'polypeptide(L)'
;MQPSDKENWSLVFQEEFNDAVLDPTKFSDSYMPHWTTPEQSIAHYDVTDGILSLHIDKDTQGPWWAFDDVQKISSIQTGMRDGMHNFWDTCTIIDHHRAVTNFETKYGYFELRARIPNDSGLHSAWWMIGTEAKADETAEIDIFEICGPDIKSNKSRVRVSVHPWADGGRKEQSLDYYPACDVSQDFHVYGFEWQPSGMKFYFDGQPVKETDQSPDYKMTTLLGIYENDSPLWSGTPDYDSEYPKRFEIDYFRAYKTDEMLAWDAAESRTPAAGENVAPYAVAGAAQDWNWDGSPSNMIDNDAYSAMQSNESLSFPQYLYLDWEDTQTFDTFIMKAAYGQGQAPTNWELEVSADGETEWTPVAASGDVAWNGNDWHVENQILRFPAVQGKALRIKINSANLQWNHYAINEMLVKNSSASLSNINIATESTSEWDSENGGLLTDGDYTEAAQSSDRPSLPMDIVLSWPPPPVSFNQVQMYCWYARNQAPTQVSFQVSRDGQTWQDIVSPLTLEWNHADTTLEKQTISFDQVQDISFLRMRVHDANLKWKHFAINELEIYDMRAQ
;
A
#
# COMPACT_ATOMS: atom_id res chain seq x y z
N MET A 1 -12.78 32.47 2.88
CA MET A 1 -12.38 32.63 1.46
C MET A 1 -12.39 31.24 0.87
N GLN A 2 -13.28 30.97 -0.06
CA GLN A 2 -13.35 29.64 -0.71
C GLN A 2 -12.15 29.47 -1.65
N PRO A 3 -11.68 28.25 -1.96
CA PRO A 3 -10.55 28.03 -2.87
C PRO A 3 -10.76 28.60 -4.27
N SER A 4 -12.00 28.66 -4.74
CA SER A 4 -12.36 29.33 -6.01
C SER A 4 -11.91 30.81 -6.07
N ASP A 5 -11.65 31.41 -4.91
CA ASP A 5 -11.17 32.78 -4.76
C ASP A 5 -9.66 32.85 -4.49
N LYS A 6 -8.98 31.68 -4.42
CA LYS A 6 -7.53 31.56 -4.20
C LYS A 6 -6.82 31.35 -5.54
N GLU A 7 -5.98 32.27 -5.92
CA GLU A 7 -4.99 32.01 -6.97
C GLU A 7 -4.13 30.79 -6.59
N ASN A 8 -3.87 29.89 -7.53
CA ASN A 8 -3.02 28.69 -7.39
C ASN A 8 -3.66 27.42 -6.79
N TRP A 9 -4.97 27.31 -6.74
CA TRP A 9 -5.66 26.06 -6.39
C TRP A 9 -6.31 25.44 -7.63
N SER A 10 -6.02 24.17 -7.90
CA SER A 10 -6.59 23.38 -8.99
C SER A 10 -7.58 22.37 -8.42
N LEU A 11 -8.74 22.22 -9.05
CA LEU A 11 -9.71 21.18 -8.73
C LEU A 11 -9.14 19.83 -9.16
N VAL A 12 -9.03 18.89 -8.21
CA VAL A 12 -8.47 17.54 -8.45
C VAL A 12 -9.51 16.44 -8.31
N PHE A 13 -10.59 16.69 -7.57
CA PHE A 13 -11.70 15.77 -7.43
C PHE A 13 -13.01 16.54 -7.23
N GLN A 14 -14.08 16.06 -7.85
CA GLN A 14 -15.41 16.61 -7.61
C GLN A 14 -16.50 15.55 -7.79
N GLU A 15 -17.52 15.67 -6.94
CA GLU A 15 -18.80 15.02 -7.14
C GLU A 15 -19.92 16.03 -6.88
N GLU A 16 -20.76 16.23 -7.90
CA GLU A 16 -21.87 17.20 -7.91
C GLU A 16 -23.22 16.48 -7.88
N PHE A 17 -23.23 15.17 -7.74
CA PHE A 17 -24.43 14.31 -7.69
C PHE A 17 -25.46 14.58 -8.79
N ASN A 18 -24.98 14.85 -10.01
CA ASN A 18 -25.85 15.15 -11.17
C ASN A 18 -26.50 13.92 -11.79
N ASP A 19 -25.95 12.74 -11.55
CA ASP A 19 -26.48 11.46 -12.03
C ASP A 19 -27.47 10.88 -11.02
N ALA A 20 -28.38 10.03 -11.47
CA ALA A 20 -29.41 9.44 -10.61
C ALA A 20 -28.87 8.35 -9.63
N VAL A 21 -27.62 7.96 -9.79
CA VAL A 21 -26.91 6.98 -8.97
C VAL A 21 -25.51 7.49 -8.67
N LEU A 22 -24.89 7.00 -7.62
CA LEU A 22 -23.50 7.28 -7.31
C LEU A 22 -22.59 6.79 -8.45
N ASP A 23 -21.57 7.58 -8.76
CA ASP A 23 -20.48 7.18 -9.64
C ASP A 23 -19.55 6.22 -8.88
N PRO A 24 -19.53 4.91 -9.22
CA PRO A 24 -18.71 3.93 -8.51
C PRO A 24 -17.21 4.14 -8.70
N THR A 25 -16.80 4.97 -9.67
CA THR A 25 -15.39 5.34 -9.86
C THR A 25 -14.95 6.46 -8.90
N LYS A 26 -15.88 7.04 -8.16
CA LYS A 26 -15.61 8.11 -7.19
C LYS A 26 -15.93 7.70 -5.76
N PHE A 27 -17.07 7.07 -5.54
CA PHE A 27 -17.51 6.61 -4.24
C PHE A 27 -17.96 5.16 -4.27
N SER A 28 -17.53 4.39 -3.29
CA SER A 28 -18.18 3.13 -2.92
C SER A 28 -19.41 3.45 -2.08
N ASP A 29 -20.50 2.74 -2.35
CA ASP A 29 -21.72 2.77 -1.54
C ASP A 29 -21.67 1.79 -0.35
N SER A 30 -20.52 1.18 -0.08
CA SER A 30 -20.34 0.22 1.01
C SER A 30 -19.50 0.82 2.13
N TYR A 31 -20.01 0.79 3.36
CA TYR A 31 -19.33 1.28 4.56
C TYR A 31 -18.55 0.17 5.26
N MET A 32 -17.22 0.27 5.29
CA MET A 32 -16.35 -0.68 6.01
C MET A 32 -16.82 -2.13 5.85
N PRO A 33 -16.99 -2.64 4.62
CA PRO A 33 -17.71 -3.89 4.37
C PRO A 33 -17.05 -5.11 5.03
N HIS A 34 -15.75 -5.07 5.30
CA HIS A 34 -15.02 -6.12 5.98
C HIS A 34 -15.45 -6.35 7.43
N TRP A 35 -16.09 -5.35 8.09
CA TRP A 35 -16.59 -5.47 9.47
C TRP A 35 -18.04 -5.94 9.56
N THR A 36 -18.72 -6.20 8.43
CA THR A 36 -20.13 -6.56 8.39
C THR A 36 -20.42 -7.46 7.19
N THR A 37 -21.69 -7.67 6.83
CA THR A 37 -22.06 -8.39 5.60
C THR A 37 -22.23 -7.40 4.44
N PRO A 38 -22.10 -7.84 3.15
CA PRO A 38 -22.32 -6.97 2.00
C PRO A 38 -23.66 -6.24 2.06
N GLU A 39 -24.74 -6.93 2.43
CA GLU A 39 -26.08 -6.35 2.51
C GLU A 39 -26.22 -5.29 3.60
N GLN A 40 -25.46 -5.43 4.69
CA GLN A 40 -25.45 -4.49 5.81
C GLN A 40 -24.51 -3.30 5.58
N SER A 41 -23.57 -3.42 4.67
CA SER A 41 -22.60 -2.35 4.36
C SER A 41 -23.12 -1.33 3.35
N ILE A 42 -24.12 -1.69 2.53
CA ILE A 42 -24.62 -0.83 1.44
C ILE A 42 -25.38 0.36 2.00
N ALA A 43 -25.00 1.56 1.58
CA ALA A 43 -25.66 2.80 1.94
C ALA A 43 -27.09 2.86 1.40
N HIS A 44 -28.01 3.36 2.21
CA HIS A 44 -29.34 3.74 1.77
C HIS A 44 -29.31 5.20 1.31
N TYR A 45 -29.53 5.42 0.02
CA TYR A 45 -29.47 6.76 -0.55
C TYR A 45 -30.46 6.94 -1.72
N ASP A 46 -30.78 8.17 -1.98
CA ASP A 46 -31.34 8.60 -3.26
C ASP A 46 -30.62 9.86 -3.76
N VAL A 47 -30.65 10.08 -5.09
CA VAL A 47 -30.14 11.28 -5.72
C VAL A 47 -31.27 11.95 -6.48
N THR A 48 -31.59 13.18 -6.08
CA THR A 48 -32.68 13.94 -6.70
C THR A 48 -32.28 15.41 -6.85
N ASP A 49 -32.45 15.97 -8.06
CA ASP A 49 -32.16 17.37 -8.36
C ASP A 49 -30.73 17.82 -7.98
N GLY A 50 -29.74 16.94 -8.14
CA GLY A 50 -28.33 17.23 -7.82
C GLY A 50 -28.01 17.15 -6.33
N ILE A 51 -28.87 16.54 -5.52
CA ILE A 51 -28.66 16.34 -4.08
C ILE A 51 -28.60 14.85 -3.79
N LEU A 52 -27.47 14.40 -3.22
CA LEU A 52 -27.39 13.09 -2.59
C LEU A 52 -28.05 13.16 -1.21
N SER A 53 -28.95 12.24 -0.95
CA SER A 53 -29.59 12.07 0.35
C SER A 53 -29.21 10.70 0.93
N LEU A 54 -28.24 10.66 1.83
CA LEU A 54 -27.99 9.48 2.65
C LEU A 54 -29.08 9.41 3.73
N HIS A 55 -29.71 8.24 3.91
CA HIS A 55 -30.83 8.19 4.82
C HIS A 55 -30.91 6.92 5.67
N ILE A 56 -31.58 7.06 6.81
CA ILE A 56 -31.96 5.98 7.71
C ILE A 56 -33.45 5.76 7.59
N ASP A 57 -33.89 4.55 7.27
CA ASP A 57 -35.29 4.16 7.17
C ASP A 57 -35.81 3.61 8.51
N LYS A 58 -37.09 3.85 8.80
CA LYS A 58 -37.73 3.36 10.02
C LYS A 58 -37.65 1.85 10.17
N ASP A 59 -37.98 1.15 9.08
CA ASP A 59 -38.09 -0.31 9.03
C ASP A 59 -36.80 -1.00 8.56
N THR A 60 -35.71 -0.25 8.47
CA THR A 60 -34.42 -0.82 8.17
C THR A 60 -34.07 -1.84 9.24
N GLN A 61 -33.98 -3.09 8.82
CA GLN A 61 -33.56 -4.15 9.72
C GLN A 61 -32.06 -3.96 10.02
N GLY A 62 -31.75 -3.21 11.08
CA GLY A 62 -30.40 -3.14 11.63
C GLY A 62 -30.16 -4.33 12.53
N PRO A 63 -28.97 -4.50 13.06
CA PRO A 63 -27.84 -3.60 13.06
C PRO A 63 -27.06 -3.72 11.77
N TRP A 64 -26.54 -2.61 11.32
CA TRP A 64 -25.73 -2.53 10.13
C TRP A 64 -24.30 -3.01 10.35
N TRP A 65 -23.89 -3.00 11.59
CA TRP A 65 -22.61 -3.52 11.98
C TRP A 65 -22.78 -4.81 12.76
N ALA A 66 -22.42 -5.93 12.17
CA ALA A 66 -22.40 -7.21 12.86
C ALA A 66 -21.52 -7.21 14.12
N PHE A 67 -20.65 -6.20 14.22
CA PHE A 67 -19.74 -6.02 15.33
C PHE A 67 -20.43 -5.49 16.61
N ASP A 68 -21.29 -4.46 16.53
CA ASP A 68 -21.87 -3.85 17.72
C ASP A 68 -23.38 -4.08 17.90
N ASP A 69 -24.04 -4.55 16.86
CA ASP A 69 -25.46 -4.93 16.86
C ASP A 69 -26.43 -3.77 17.25
N VAL A 70 -25.98 -2.51 17.17
CA VAL A 70 -26.70 -1.36 17.77
C VAL A 70 -26.84 -0.20 16.80
N GLN A 71 -25.94 -0.03 15.82
CA GLN A 71 -25.87 1.15 15.00
C GLN A 71 -26.39 0.93 13.58
N LYS A 72 -27.34 1.75 13.15
CA LYS A 72 -27.72 1.83 11.73
C LYS A 72 -26.86 2.86 11.03
N ILE A 73 -26.34 2.51 9.86
CA ILE A 73 -25.40 3.33 9.11
C ILE A 73 -25.86 3.45 7.66
N SER A 74 -25.79 4.66 7.11
CA SER A 74 -25.79 4.89 5.68
C SER A 74 -24.60 5.79 5.34
N SER A 75 -23.57 5.25 4.72
CA SER A 75 -22.32 5.95 4.47
C SER A 75 -21.70 5.54 3.15
N ILE A 76 -21.06 6.50 2.49
CA ILE A 76 -20.26 6.31 1.28
C ILE A 76 -18.80 6.67 1.53
N GLN A 77 -17.89 6.09 0.76
CA GLN A 77 -16.47 6.32 0.96
C GLN A 77 -15.67 6.30 -0.34
N THR A 78 -14.54 7.02 -0.37
CA THR A 78 -13.70 7.14 -1.57
C THR A 78 -12.62 6.06 -1.66
N GLY A 79 -12.42 5.28 -0.62
CA GLY A 79 -11.46 4.18 -0.60
C GLY A 79 -11.71 3.25 0.58
N MET A 80 -11.28 2.01 0.46
CA MET A 80 -11.35 1.01 1.51
C MET A 80 -10.41 -0.13 1.23
N ARG A 81 -9.98 -0.84 2.28
CA ARG A 81 -9.36 -2.15 2.19
C ARG A 81 -9.68 -2.99 3.41
N ASP A 82 -9.52 -4.29 3.27
CA ASP A 82 -9.77 -5.23 4.34
C ASP A 82 -8.92 -4.94 5.58
N GLY A 83 -9.57 -4.98 6.73
CA GLY A 83 -8.94 -4.79 8.03
C GLY A 83 -8.61 -3.35 8.41
N MET A 84 -8.77 -2.38 7.49
CA MET A 84 -8.52 -0.99 7.82
C MET A 84 -9.49 -0.49 8.90
N HIS A 85 -9.00 0.45 9.70
CA HIS A 85 -9.74 1.09 10.77
C HIS A 85 -10.30 0.10 11.81
N ASN A 86 -9.38 -0.68 12.36
CA ASN A 86 -9.72 -1.54 13.50
C ASN A 86 -9.93 -0.66 14.75
N PHE A 87 -11.18 -0.33 15.03
CA PHE A 87 -11.56 0.53 16.18
C PHE A 87 -11.26 -0.13 17.53
N TRP A 88 -11.21 -1.45 17.58
CA TRP A 88 -11.02 -2.23 18.80
C TRP A 88 -10.22 -3.49 18.48
N ASP A 89 -9.31 -3.85 19.34
CA ASP A 89 -8.46 -5.05 19.23
C ASP A 89 -9.22 -6.38 19.08
N THR A 90 -10.55 -6.33 19.17
CA THR A 90 -11.44 -7.50 19.07
C THR A 90 -12.24 -7.54 17.78
N CYS A 91 -12.06 -6.59 16.86
CA CYS A 91 -12.72 -6.63 15.55
C CYS A 91 -12.29 -7.89 14.77
N THR A 92 -13.27 -8.56 14.20
CA THR A 92 -13.04 -9.73 13.32
C THR A 92 -13.60 -9.42 11.95
N ILE A 93 -12.81 -9.63 10.91
CA ILE A 93 -13.27 -9.49 9.53
C ILE A 93 -14.36 -10.52 9.28
N ILE A 94 -15.52 -10.06 8.86
CA ILE A 94 -16.71 -10.88 8.60
C ILE A 94 -16.83 -11.22 7.13
N ASP A 95 -16.47 -10.26 6.27
CA ASP A 95 -16.43 -10.47 4.84
C ASP A 95 -15.19 -9.81 4.22
N HIS A 96 -14.71 -10.39 3.14
CA HIS A 96 -13.51 -9.92 2.47
C HIS A 96 -13.84 -9.14 1.22
N HIS A 97 -13.22 -7.98 1.10
CA HIS A 97 -13.41 -7.10 -0.03
C HIS A 97 -12.06 -6.74 -0.64
N ARG A 98 -12.07 -6.61 -1.93
CA ARG A 98 -10.96 -6.03 -2.63
C ARG A 98 -10.80 -4.55 -2.24
N ALA A 99 -9.56 -4.09 -2.23
CA ALA A 99 -9.27 -2.68 -2.02
C ALA A 99 -9.95 -1.80 -3.08
N VAL A 100 -10.49 -0.67 -2.64
CA VAL A 100 -11.04 0.39 -3.50
C VAL A 100 -10.24 1.65 -3.25
N THR A 101 -9.68 2.24 -4.31
CA THR A 101 -8.79 3.41 -4.26
C THR A 101 -9.26 4.51 -5.20
N ASN A 102 -10.58 4.82 -5.16
CA ASN A 102 -11.18 5.80 -6.08
C ASN A 102 -10.61 7.20 -5.90
N PHE A 103 -10.46 7.65 -4.65
CA PHE A 103 -9.80 8.91 -4.33
C PHE A 103 -9.16 8.84 -2.94
N GLU A 104 -7.88 8.59 -2.92
CA GLU A 104 -7.02 8.65 -1.74
C GLU A 104 -6.03 9.79 -1.92
N THR A 105 -5.88 10.63 -0.90
CA THR A 105 -5.07 11.84 -1.06
C THR A 105 -4.39 12.25 0.22
N LYS A 106 -3.25 12.91 0.07
CA LYS A 106 -2.53 13.58 1.13
C LYS A 106 -2.50 15.07 0.83
N TYR A 107 -2.89 15.88 1.81
CA TYR A 107 -2.98 17.33 1.72
C TYR A 107 -3.98 17.84 0.68
N GLY A 108 -4.40 19.06 0.83
CA GLY A 108 -5.35 19.70 -0.06
C GLY A 108 -6.28 20.67 0.68
N TYR A 109 -7.21 21.22 -0.08
CA TYR A 109 -8.38 21.90 0.45
C TYR A 109 -9.63 21.16 -0.02
N PHE A 110 -10.53 20.88 0.91
CA PHE A 110 -11.72 20.09 0.67
C PHE A 110 -12.95 20.91 1.04
N GLU A 111 -14.04 20.74 0.29
CA GLU A 111 -15.34 21.35 0.57
C GLU A 111 -16.46 20.34 0.45
N LEU A 112 -17.30 20.31 1.46
CA LEU A 112 -18.57 19.64 1.46
C LEU A 112 -19.69 20.68 1.66
N ARG A 113 -20.68 20.72 0.77
CA ARG A 113 -21.89 21.51 0.98
C ARG A 113 -23.01 20.58 1.37
N ALA A 114 -23.53 20.76 2.60
CA ALA A 114 -24.45 19.81 3.18
C ALA A 114 -25.47 20.46 4.12
N ARG A 115 -26.60 19.76 4.33
CA ARG A 115 -27.66 20.06 5.30
C ARG A 115 -27.80 18.87 6.26
N ILE A 116 -27.74 19.13 7.55
CA ILE A 116 -27.62 18.13 8.60
C ILE A 116 -28.97 17.92 9.30
N PRO A 117 -29.47 16.67 9.50
CA PRO A 117 -30.71 16.44 10.25
C PRO A 117 -30.53 16.74 11.75
N ASN A 118 -31.63 17.22 12.40
CA ASN A 118 -31.61 17.60 13.81
C ASN A 118 -32.37 16.64 14.74
N ASP A 119 -32.70 15.44 14.26
CA ASP A 119 -33.42 14.44 15.04
C ASP A 119 -32.53 13.80 16.10
N SER A 120 -33.12 13.49 17.26
CA SER A 120 -32.45 12.75 18.33
C SER A 120 -32.14 11.32 17.92
N GLY A 121 -31.00 10.81 18.37
CA GLY A 121 -30.50 9.50 18.00
C GLY A 121 -29.61 9.50 16.75
N LEU A 122 -29.54 10.64 16.04
CA LEU A 122 -28.72 10.75 14.82
C LEU A 122 -27.42 11.48 15.08
N HIS A 123 -26.38 11.06 14.33
CA HIS A 123 -25.26 11.92 14.04
C HIS A 123 -24.87 11.80 12.55
N SER A 124 -24.43 12.89 11.97
CA SER A 124 -23.88 12.94 10.62
C SER A 124 -22.42 13.33 10.68
N ALA A 125 -21.60 12.69 9.86
CA ALA A 125 -20.17 12.90 9.87
C ALA A 125 -19.60 13.06 8.46
N TRP A 126 -18.59 13.90 8.38
CA TRP A 126 -17.60 13.92 7.34
C TRP A 126 -16.24 13.75 8.00
N TRP A 127 -15.59 12.64 7.67
CA TRP A 127 -14.33 12.25 8.29
C TRP A 127 -13.38 11.64 7.27
N MET A 128 -12.13 11.58 7.62
CA MET A 128 -11.07 10.97 6.83
C MET A 128 -10.24 10.05 7.71
N ILE A 129 -9.83 8.91 7.17
CA ILE A 129 -8.95 7.96 7.83
C ILE A 129 -7.78 7.60 6.95
N GLY A 130 -6.66 7.21 7.59
CA GLY A 130 -5.50 6.68 6.89
C GLY A 130 -5.85 5.47 6.04
N THR A 131 -5.23 5.35 4.87
CA THR A 131 -5.40 4.18 4.01
C THR A 131 -4.66 2.95 4.54
N GLU A 132 -3.90 3.13 5.63
CA GLU A 132 -3.14 2.09 6.34
C GLU A 132 -2.24 1.27 5.40
N ALA A 133 -1.59 1.93 4.45
CA ALA A 133 -0.53 1.32 3.66
C ALA A 133 0.59 0.78 4.57
N LYS A 134 0.76 1.40 5.75
CA LYS A 134 1.53 0.87 6.87
C LYS A 134 0.65 0.80 8.11
N ALA A 135 0.98 -0.11 9.02
CA ALA A 135 0.17 -0.40 10.21
C ALA A 135 -0.02 0.78 11.17
N ASP A 136 0.82 1.79 11.10
CA ASP A 136 0.76 3.02 11.92
C ASP A 136 0.10 4.21 11.21
N GLU A 137 -0.30 4.08 9.95
CA GLU A 137 -0.99 5.12 9.17
C GLU A 137 -2.50 5.12 9.44
N THR A 138 -2.91 5.21 10.70
CA THR A 138 -4.28 4.95 11.17
C THR A 138 -5.04 6.17 11.66
N ALA A 139 -4.45 7.37 11.66
CA ALA A 139 -5.11 8.54 12.20
C ALA A 139 -6.46 8.80 11.50
N GLU A 140 -7.39 9.33 12.29
CA GLU A 140 -8.71 9.78 11.85
C GLU A 140 -8.83 11.29 12.06
N ILE A 141 -9.45 11.97 11.11
CA ILE A 141 -9.75 13.40 11.15
C ILE A 141 -11.25 13.57 10.93
N ASP A 142 -11.98 14.00 11.96
CA ASP A 142 -13.36 14.38 11.79
C ASP A 142 -13.44 15.84 11.40
N ILE A 143 -13.78 16.11 10.15
CA ILE A 143 -14.00 17.48 9.68
C ILE A 143 -15.27 18.02 10.31
N PHE A 144 -16.25 17.17 10.49
CA PHE A 144 -17.32 17.38 11.43
C PHE A 144 -17.97 16.05 11.87
N GLU A 145 -18.43 16.04 13.12
CA GLU A 145 -19.45 15.17 13.65
C GLU A 145 -20.54 16.04 14.29
N ILE A 146 -21.76 15.95 13.78
CA ILE A 146 -22.88 16.77 14.24
C ILE A 146 -24.01 15.86 14.69
N CYS A 147 -24.31 15.88 16.00
CA CYS A 147 -25.44 15.16 16.57
C CYS A 147 -26.71 15.99 16.52
N GLY A 148 -27.84 15.34 16.23
CA GLY A 148 -29.13 16.03 16.17
C GLY A 148 -29.45 16.87 17.43
N PRO A 149 -29.26 16.35 18.66
CA PRO A 149 -29.47 17.13 19.91
C PRO A 149 -28.58 18.36 20.07
N ASP A 150 -27.49 18.48 19.32
CA ASP A 150 -26.60 19.64 19.36
C ASP A 150 -27.03 20.77 18.42
N ILE A 151 -28.03 20.53 17.57
CA ILE A 151 -28.58 21.53 16.66
C ILE A 151 -29.72 22.28 17.34
N LYS A 152 -29.58 23.59 17.44
CA LYS A 152 -30.58 24.50 18.04
C LYS A 152 -30.88 25.65 17.07
N SER A 153 -32.05 26.26 17.20
CA SER A 153 -32.54 27.30 16.30
C SER A 153 -31.62 28.51 16.08
N ASN A 154 -30.69 28.74 16.96
CA ASN A 154 -29.78 29.89 16.90
C ASN A 154 -28.30 29.52 17.20
N LYS A 155 -28.01 28.23 17.33
CA LYS A 155 -26.67 27.77 17.64
C LYS A 155 -26.58 26.27 17.45
N SER A 156 -25.64 25.80 16.65
CA SER A 156 -25.31 24.39 16.57
C SER A 156 -23.92 24.11 17.16
N ARG A 157 -23.65 22.87 17.54
CA ARG A 157 -22.32 22.43 17.91
C ARG A 157 -21.80 21.54 16.79
N VAL A 158 -20.63 21.88 16.28
CA VAL A 158 -19.88 21.08 15.32
C VAL A 158 -18.64 20.54 16.01
N ARG A 159 -18.56 19.23 16.16
CA ARG A 159 -17.37 18.58 16.71
C ARG A 159 -16.37 18.41 15.58
N VAL A 160 -15.11 18.72 15.90
CA VAL A 160 -13.96 18.48 15.05
C VAL A 160 -12.96 17.72 15.89
N SER A 161 -12.43 16.59 15.38
CA SER A 161 -11.55 15.73 16.16
C SER A 161 -10.33 15.29 15.35
N VAL A 162 -9.29 14.91 16.07
CA VAL A 162 -8.17 14.11 15.56
C VAL A 162 -8.02 12.93 16.50
N HIS A 163 -8.15 11.72 15.99
CA HIS A 163 -7.96 10.48 16.71
C HIS A 163 -6.69 9.79 16.19
N PRO A 164 -5.71 9.48 17.05
CA PRO A 164 -4.42 8.91 16.62
C PRO A 164 -4.53 7.43 16.29
N TRP A 165 -5.42 6.69 16.94
CA TRP A 165 -5.46 5.23 16.92
C TRP A 165 -4.06 4.63 17.12
N ALA A 166 -3.48 3.92 16.15
CA ALA A 166 -2.13 3.38 16.23
C ALA A 166 -1.02 4.35 15.76
N ASP A 167 -1.36 5.55 15.26
CA ASP A 167 -0.38 6.57 14.88
C ASP A 167 0.24 7.26 16.11
N GLY A 168 1.39 6.77 16.54
CA GLY A 168 2.13 7.33 17.68
C GLY A 168 2.66 8.77 17.46
N GLY A 169 2.59 9.29 16.24
CA GLY A 169 2.97 10.67 15.90
C GLY A 169 1.84 11.69 16.13
N ARG A 170 0.61 11.22 16.38
CA ARG A 170 -0.57 12.06 16.59
C ARG A 170 -1.05 11.99 18.04
N LYS A 171 -2.01 12.84 18.38
CA LYS A 171 -2.61 12.92 19.74
C LYS A 171 -4.10 13.14 19.62
N GLU A 172 -4.84 12.54 20.53
CA GLU A 172 -6.25 12.81 20.72
C GLU A 172 -6.50 14.30 20.90
N GLN A 173 -7.41 14.87 20.08
CA GLN A 173 -7.73 16.29 20.13
C GLN A 173 -9.17 16.56 19.69
N SER A 174 -9.89 17.39 20.48
CA SER A 174 -11.20 17.92 20.11
C SER A 174 -11.12 19.44 19.90
N LEU A 175 -11.72 19.94 18.81
CA LEU A 175 -11.65 21.32 18.35
C LEU A 175 -13.04 21.91 18.05
N ASP A 176 -14.03 21.63 18.88
CA ASP A 176 -15.41 22.02 18.64
C ASP A 176 -15.58 23.52 18.36
N TYR A 177 -16.52 23.84 17.47
CA TYR A 177 -16.95 25.21 17.23
C TYR A 177 -18.48 25.33 17.20
N TYR A 178 -18.99 26.55 17.21
CA TYR A 178 -20.40 26.81 17.46
C TYR A 178 -20.93 27.87 16.50
N PRO A 179 -21.37 27.53 15.28
CA PRO A 179 -22.02 28.48 14.38
C PRO A 179 -23.33 29.00 15.01
N ALA A 180 -23.60 30.29 14.80
CA ALA A 180 -24.78 30.95 15.33
C ALA A 180 -26.02 30.75 14.45
N CYS A 181 -26.26 29.51 14.00
CA CYS A 181 -27.38 29.11 13.14
C CYS A 181 -27.84 27.70 13.47
N ASP A 182 -28.99 27.33 12.91
CA ASP A 182 -29.54 25.98 12.85
C ASP A 182 -29.10 25.35 11.53
N VAL A 183 -28.12 24.46 11.57
CA VAL A 183 -27.53 23.83 10.38
C VAL A 183 -28.45 22.81 9.71
N SER A 184 -29.66 22.59 10.27
CA SER A 184 -30.68 21.73 9.64
C SER A 184 -31.61 22.47 8.68
N GLN A 185 -31.61 23.82 8.71
CA GLN A 185 -32.56 24.62 7.92
C GLN A 185 -32.07 24.89 6.50
N ASP A 186 -30.75 25.10 6.33
CA ASP A 186 -30.11 25.46 5.07
C ASP A 186 -28.88 24.61 4.81
N PHE A 187 -28.44 24.61 3.55
CA PHE A 187 -27.15 24.06 3.16
C PHE A 187 -26.00 24.98 3.57
N HIS A 188 -25.03 24.45 4.27
CA HIS A 188 -23.80 25.13 4.66
C HIS A 188 -22.58 24.52 4.00
N VAL A 189 -21.51 25.32 3.84
CA VAL A 189 -20.23 24.86 3.29
C VAL A 189 -19.26 24.61 4.42
N TYR A 190 -18.89 23.36 4.59
CA TYR A 190 -17.84 22.91 5.50
C TYR A 190 -16.56 22.79 4.70
N GLY A 191 -15.49 23.46 5.15
CA GLY A 191 -14.20 23.49 4.47
C GLY A 191 -13.10 22.93 5.35
N PHE A 192 -12.15 22.24 4.74
CA PHE A 192 -11.01 21.64 5.40
C PHE A 192 -9.73 21.88 4.59
N GLU A 193 -8.76 22.59 5.16
CA GLU A 193 -7.44 22.82 4.58
C GLU A 193 -6.42 21.99 5.35
N TRP A 194 -5.77 21.09 4.66
CA TRP A 194 -4.77 20.19 5.21
C TRP A 194 -3.43 20.44 4.51
N GLN A 195 -2.42 20.82 5.31
CA GLN A 195 -1.06 21.12 4.85
C GLN A 195 -0.04 20.41 5.76
N PRO A 196 1.22 20.25 5.32
CA PRO A 196 2.28 19.68 6.17
C PRO A 196 2.45 20.38 7.52
N SER A 197 2.15 21.68 7.57
CA SER A 197 2.29 22.52 8.76
C SER A 197 1.11 22.44 9.75
N GLY A 198 0.03 21.73 9.38
CA GLY A 198 -1.18 21.64 10.20
C GLY A 198 -2.46 21.73 9.39
N MET A 199 -3.58 21.76 10.10
CA MET A 199 -4.92 21.71 9.50
C MET A 199 -5.77 22.90 9.94
N LYS A 200 -6.64 23.38 9.03
CA LYS A 200 -7.60 24.47 9.29
C LYS A 200 -8.99 24.07 8.84
N PHE A 201 -9.97 24.44 9.64
CA PHE A 201 -11.39 24.14 9.41
C PHE A 201 -12.16 25.44 9.17
N TYR A 202 -13.11 25.38 8.24
CA TYR A 202 -13.87 26.54 7.78
C TYR A 202 -15.38 26.21 7.84
N PHE A 203 -16.17 27.23 8.14
CA PHE A 203 -17.62 27.18 8.03
C PHE A 203 -18.11 28.39 7.23
N ASP A 204 -18.83 28.16 6.15
CA ASP A 204 -19.29 29.18 5.19
C ASP A 204 -18.14 30.14 4.78
N GLY A 205 -16.97 29.56 4.48
CA GLY A 205 -15.78 30.26 4.05
C GLY A 205 -15.03 31.04 5.15
N GLN A 206 -15.49 30.97 6.41
CA GLN A 206 -14.80 31.60 7.54
C GLN A 206 -13.97 30.58 8.32
N PRO A 207 -12.71 30.86 8.66
CA PRO A 207 -11.90 29.98 9.48
C PRO A 207 -12.48 29.89 10.89
N VAL A 208 -12.65 28.68 11.41
CA VAL A 208 -13.27 28.42 12.73
C VAL A 208 -12.34 27.73 13.70
N LYS A 209 -11.48 26.84 13.23
CA LYS A 209 -10.49 26.11 14.04
C LYS A 209 -9.22 25.84 13.24
N GLU A 210 -8.13 25.60 13.98
CA GLU A 210 -6.85 25.15 13.43
C GLU A 210 -6.09 24.27 14.44
N THR A 211 -5.21 23.43 13.95
CA THR A 211 -4.30 22.59 14.73
C THR A 211 -2.97 22.45 14.02
N ASP A 212 -1.89 22.22 14.77
CA ASP A 212 -0.57 21.90 14.27
C ASP A 212 -0.37 20.40 13.98
N GLN A 213 -1.37 19.57 14.26
CA GLN A 213 -1.36 18.18 13.86
C GLN A 213 -1.62 18.04 12.35
N SER A 214 -0.89 17.16 11.71
CA SER A 214 -1.04 16.88 10.27
C SER A 214 -0.51 15.48 9.97
N PRO A 215 -1.36 14.47 9.77
CA PRO A 215 -0.91 13.19 9.19
C PRO A 215 -0.18 13.43 7.86
N ASP A 216 0.84 12.61 7.55
CA ASP A 216 1.69 12.77 6.37
C ASP A 216 1.60 11.60 5.39
N TYR A 217 0.48 10.92 5.39
CA TYR A 217 0.12 9.79 4.53
C TYR A 217 -1.26 9.98 3.88
N LYS A 218 -1.56 9.16 2.88
CA LYS A 218 -2.84 9.22 2.17
C LYS A 218 -4.00 8.83 3.08
N MET A 219 -5.12 9.52 2.89
CA MET A 219 -6.37 9.26 3.61
C MET A 219 -7.53 9.14 2.62
N THR A 220 -8.51 8.34 3.00
CA THR A 220 -9.80 8.21 2.31
C THR A 220 -10.86 9.05 3.03
N THR A 221 -11.89 9.46 2.29
CA THR A 221 -13.00 10.28 2.79
C THR A 221 -14.24 9.42 3.00
N LEU A 222 -14.92 9.62 4.13
CA LEU A 222 -16.21 9.00 4.44
C LEU A 222 -17.25 10.07 4.73
N LEU A 223 -18.45 9.87 4.18
CA LEU A 223 -19.62 10.72 4.38
C LEU A 223 -20.78 9.84 4.86
N GLY A 224 -21.29 10.09 6.06
CA GLY A 224 -22.27 9.17 6.65
C GLY A 224 -23.27 9.78 7.59
N ILE A 225 -24.42 9.12 7.69
CA ILE A 225 -25.44 9.32 8.73
C ILE A 225 -25.57 8.04 9.54
N TYR A 226 -25.67 8.19 10.83
CA TYR A 226 -25.67 7.13 11.83
C TYR A 226 -26.83 7.31 12.80
N GLU A 227 -27.54 6.22 13.11
CA GLU A 227 -28.59 6.21 14.15
C GLU A 227 -28.23 5.18 15.21
N ASN A 228 -28.15 5.64 16.47
CA ASN A 228 -27.94 4.79 17.63
C ASN A 228 -28.64 5.35 18.87
N ASP A 229 -28.92 4.51 19.86
CA ASP A 229 -29.43 4.92 21.17
C ASP A 229 -28.25 5.23 22.11
N SER A 230 -27.79 6.47 22.03
CA SER A 230 -26.69 6.97 22.88
C SER A 230 -27.08 8.28 23.58
N PRO A 231 -27.74 8.20 24.73
CA PRO A 231 -28.30 9.38 25.41
C PRO A 231 -27.28 10.48 25.73
N LEU A 232 -26.00 10.14 25.89
CA LEU A 232 -24.92 11.09 26.20
C LEU A 232 -24.22 11.64 24.97
N TRP A 233 -24.49 11.06 23.80
CA TRP A 233 -23.86 11.41 22.53
C TRP A 233 -24.89 11.91 21.53
N SER A 234 -25.51 11.02 20.76
CA SER A 234 -26.48 11.34 19.71
C SER A 234 -27.92 11.52 20.23
N GLY A 235 -28.18 11.20 21.48
CA GLY A 235 -29.53 11.12 22.05
C GLY A 235 -30.17 9.75 21.83
N THR A 236 -31.47 9.67 22.20
CA THR A 236 -32.29 8.49 21.98
C THR A 236 -33.16 8.71 20.75
N PRO A 237 -33.22 7.75 19.79
CA PRO A 237 -34.08 7.85 18.60
C PRO A 237 -35.57 7.98 18.98
N ASP A 238 -36.28 8.86 18.28
CA ASP A 238 -37.73 8.97 18.35
C ASP A 238 -38.36 8.21 17.16
N TYR A 239 -38.69 6.96 17.39
CA TYR A 239 -39.29 6.10 16.37
C TYR A 239 -40.74 6.48 16.01
N ASP A 240 -41.36 7.42 16.73
CA ASP A 240 -42.67 7.96 16.36
C ASP A 240 -42.58 9.19 15.46
N SER A 241 -41.36 9.72 15.25
CA SER A 241 -41.11 10.82 14.32
C SER A 241 -41.12 10.37 12.86
N GLU A 242 -41.05 11.33 11.94
CA GLU A 242 -41.04 11.08 10.50
C GLU A 242 -39.74 10.41 10.04
N TYR A 243 -39.83 9.42 9.16
CA TYR A 243 -38.74 8.75 8.45
C TYR A 243 -39.00 8.82 6.92
N PRO A 244 -37.97 8.70 6.07
CA PRO A 244 -36.55 8.49 6.42
C PRO A 244 -35.87 9.76 6.98
N LYS A 245 -34.86 9.54 7.83
CA LYS A 245 -33.96 10.60 8.33
C LYS A 245 -32.89 10.85 7.28
N ARG A 246 -32.58 12.11 6.98
CA ARG A 246 -31.77 12.44 5.79
C ARG A 246 -30.60 13.35 6.12
N PHE A 247 -29.42 12.94 5.69
CA PHE A 247 -28.22 13.78 5.54
C PHE A 247 -28.10 14.14 4.05
N GLU A 248 -28.25 15.40 3.73
CA GLU A 248 -28.31 15.86 2.34
C GLU A 248 -27.03 16.57 1.92
N ILE A 249 -26.46 16.15 0.81
CA ILE A 249 -25.18 16.60 0.28
C ILE A 249 -25.36 17.13 -1.13
N ASP A 250 -24.98 18.39 -1.35
CA ASP A 250 -25.04 19.06 -2.65
C ASP A 250 -23.79 18.77 -3.49
N TYR A 251 -22.60 18.88 -2.89
CA TYR A 251 -21.36 18.52 -3.54
C TYR A 251 -20.24 18.16 -2.56
N PHE A 252 -19.27 17.40 -3.07
CA PHE A 252 -17.95 17.22 -2.47
C PHE A 252 -16.87 17.59 -3.48
N ARG A 253 -15.90 18.41 -3.09
CA ARG A 253 -14.81 18.90 -3.95
C ARG A 253 -13.48 18.89 -3.22
N ALA A 254 -12.40 18.54 -3.94
CA ALA A 254 -11.03 18.62 -3.44
C ALA A 254 -10.15 19.41 -4.40
N TYR A 255 -9.24 20.18 -3.82
CA TYR A 255 -8.34 21.08 -4.55
C TYR A 255 -6.91 20.92 -4.04
N LYS A 256 -5.93 21.11 -4.92
CA LYS A 256 -4.50 21.13 -4.59
C LYS A 256 -3.82 22.35 -5.17
N THR A 257 -2.77 22.81 -4.50
CA THR A 257 -1.85 23.82 -5.06
C THR A 257 -0.90 23.18 -6.05
N ASP A 258 -0.25 23.99 -6.91
CA ASP A 258 0.79 23.50 -7.83
C ASP A 258 1.93 22.77 -7.08
N GLU A 259 2.26 23.21 -5.85
CA GLU A 259 3.25 22.56 -5.00
C GLU A 259 2.78 21.17 -4.55
N MET A 260 1.53 21.02 -4.11
CA MET A 260 0.94 19.73 -3.72
C MET A 260 0.83 18.78 -4.91
N LEU A 261 0.48 19.28 -6.09
CA LEU A 261 0.49 18.51 -7.33
C LEU A 261 1.90 18.04 -7.71
N ALA A 262 2.91 18.86 -7.46
CA ALA A 262 4.30 18.47 -7.67
C ALA A 262 4.75 17.39 -6.65
N TRP A 263 4.24 17.42 -5.41
CA TRP A 263 4.48 16.34 -4.44
C TRP A 263 3.80 15.04 -4.87
N ASP A 264 2.54 15.07 -5.30
CA ASP A 264 1.85 13.88 -5.83
C ASP A 264 2.60 13.30 -7.03
N ALA A 265 3.03 14.14 -7.95
CA ALA A 265 3.81 13.72 -9.11
C ALA A 265 5.20 13.15 -8.72
N ALA A 266 5.77 13.59 -7.62
CA ALA A 266 7.03 13.06 -7.09
C ALA A 266 6.81 11.72 -6.34
N GLU A 267 5.63 11.52 -5.74
CA GLU A 267 5.22 10.24 -5.14
C GLU A 267 4.74 9.24 -6.21
N SER A 268 3.98 9.70 -7.22
CA SER A 268 3.58 8.95 -8.42
C SER A 268 4.71 8.90 -9.44
N ARG A 269 5.84 8.32 -9.07
CA ARG A 269 6.95 8.16 -9.99
C ARG A 269 6.78 6.89 -10.84
N THR A 270 7.18 6.98 -12.11
CA THR A 270 7.41 5.77 -12.87
C THR A 270 8.53 4.98 -12.19
N PRO A 271 8.28 3.75 -11.74
CA PRO A 271 9.31 2.94 -11.11
C PRO A 271 10.54 2.82 -12.00
N ALA A 272 11.72 2.87 -11.42
CA ALA A 272 12.95 2.61 -12.15
C ALA A 272 12.94 1.16 -12.67
N ALA A 273 13.62 0.92 -13.78
CA ALA A 273 13.77 -0.44 -14.28
C ALA A 273 14.41 -1.33 -13.20
N GLY A 274 13.79 -2.48 -12.92
CA GLY A 274 14.20 -3.40 -11.87
C GLY A 274 13.66 -3.09 -10.46
N GLU A 275 13.07 -1.92 -10.26
CA GLU A 275 12.48 -1.55 -8.96
C GLU A 275 11.32 -2.48 -8.59
N ASN A 276 11.23 -2.84 -7.30
CA ASN A 276 10.11 -3.57 -6.76
C ASN A 276 8.90 -2.64 -6.62
N VAL A 277 7.82 -2.92 -7.34
CA VAL A 277 6.58 -2.12 -7.29
C VAL A 277 5.56 -2.68 -6.30
N ALA A 278 5.80 -3.83 -5.69
CA ALA A 278 4.89 -4.41 -4.70
C ALA A 278 4.63 -3.50 -3.51
N PRO A 279 5.61 -2.81 -2.90
CA PRO A 279 5.40 -1.91 -1.76
C PRO A 279 4.51 -0.69 -2.06
N TYR A 280 4.24 -0.41 -3.34
CA TYR A 280 3.33 0.68 -3.75
C TYR A 280 1.89 0.18 -3.95
N ALA A 281 1.65 -1.13 -3.78
CA ALA A 281 0.32 -1.72 -3.85
C ALA A 281 -0.38 -1.64 -2.50
N VAL A 282 -1.70 -1.75 -2.54
CA VAL A 282 -2.50 -2.17 -1.39
C VAL A 282 -2.62 -3.69 -1.47
N ALA A 283 -2.10 -4.40 -0.47
CA ALA A 283 -2.22 -5.85 -0.40
C ALA A 283 -3.54 -6.27 0.24
N GLY A 284 -4.16 -7.31 -0.30
CA GLY A 284 -5.43 -7.85 0.20
C GLY A 284 -5.51 -9.37 0.04
N ALA A 285 -6.48 -9.99 0.70
CA ALA A 285 -6.83 -11.39 0.57
C ALA A 285 -8.35 -11.55 0.47
N ALA A 286 -8.82 -12.51 -0.32
CA ALA A 286 -10.25 -12.81 -0.45
C ALA A 286 -10.79 -13.76 0.64
N GLN A 287 -10.01 -14.05 1.65
CA GLN A 287 -10.33 -14.95 2.75
C GLN A 287 -9.66 -14.47 4.04
N ASP A 288 -10.13 -15.00 5.17
CA ASP A 288 -9.55 -14.70 6.48
C ASP A 288 -8.06 -15.01 6.57
N TRP A 289 -7.34 -14.17 7.28
CA TRP A 289 -5.95 -14.39 7.66
C TRP A 289 -5.80 -14.39 9.20
N ASN A 290 -4.67 -14.87 9.67
CA ASN A 290 -4.33 -14.75 11.08
C ASN A 290 -4.04 -13.26 11.40
N TRP A 291 -4.64 -12.72 12.43
CA TRP A 291 -4.56 -11.31 12.79
C TRP A 291 -3.10 -10.78 12.99
N ASP A 292 -2.17 -11.66 13.40
CA ASP A 292 -0.73 -11.35 13.49
C ASP A 292 -0.02 -11.31 12.13
N GLY A 293 -0.68 -11.75 11.05
CA GLY A 293 -0.09 -11.92 9.71
C GLY A 293 -0.92 -11.24 8.61
N SER A 294 -1.05 -9.91 8.66
CA SER A 294 -1.76 -9.11 7.66
C SER A 294 -1.23 -9.31 6.23
N PRO A 295 -2.06 -9.20 5.18
CA PRO A 295 -1.60 -9.15 3.80
C PRO A 295 -0.53 -8.09 3.52
N SER A 296 -0.50 -6.96 4.22
CA SER A 296 0.54 -5.95 4.08
C SER A 296 1.95 -6.46 4.39
N ASN A 297 2.07 -7.50 5.23
CA ASN A 297 3.37 -8.12 5.54
C ASN A 297 4.00 -8.84 4.33
N MET A 298 3.26 -9.04 3.23
CA MET A 298 3.83 -9.60 1.99
C MET A 298 4.60 -8.57 1.15
N ILE A 299 4.50 -7.28 1.49
CA ILE A 299 5.01 -6.19 0.66
C ILE A 299 5.67 -5.07 1.49
N ASP A 300 5.99 -5.32 2.75
CA ASP A 300 6.54 -4.32 3.69
C ASP A 300 8.05 -4.16 3.61
N ASN A 301 8.73 -4.92 2.74
CA ASN A 301 10.18 -5.04 2.62
C ASN A 301 10.86 -5.60 3.89
N ASP A 302 10.14 -6.34 4.72
CA ASP A 302 10.68 -7.07 5.87
C ASP A 302 10.51 -8.58 5.66
N ALA A 303 11.56 -9.25 5.23
CA ALA A 303 11.53 -10.70 4.99
C ALA A 303 11.31 -11.54 6.27
N TYR A 304 11.35 -10.91 7.46
CA TYR A 304 11.08 -11.59 8.73
C TYR A 304 9.63 -11.46 9.21
N SER A 305 8.87 -10.54 8.65
CA SER A 305 7.42 -10.51 8.77
C SER A 305 6.78 -11.54 7.82
N ALA A 306 5.54 -11.92 8.03
CA ALA A 306 4.83 -12.79 7.10
C ALA A 306 3.32 -12.57 7.14
N MET A 307 2.69 -12.60 5.98
CA MET A 307 1.26 -12.88 5.90
C MET A 307 1.02 -14.32 6.27
N GLN A 308 0.01 -14.59 7.10
CA GLN A 308 -0.41 -15.93 7.49
C GLN A 308 -1.89 -16.12 7.21
N SER A 309 -2.24 -17.16 6.46
CA SER A 309 -3.63 -17.52 6.25
C SER A 309 -4.29 -18.02 7.52
N ASN A 310 -5.62 -18.02 7.58
CA ASN A 310 -6.36 -18.70 8.64
C ASN A 310 -6.17 -20.23 8.59
N GLU A 311 -6.49 -20.94 9.67
CA GLU A 311 -6.35 -22.40 9.78
C GLU A 311 -7.44 -23.18 9.02
N SER A 312 -8.57 -22.57 8.68
CA SER A 312 -9.69 -23.23 7.99
C SER A 312 -9.63 -23.03 6.48
N LEU A 313 -8.69 -23.72 5.82
CA LEU A 313 -8.41 -23.50 4.41
C LEU A 313 -9.20 -24.39 3.45
N SER A 314 -9.74 -23.76 2.40
CA SER A 314 -10.12 -24.43 1.16
C SER A 314 -9.41 -23.74 -0.01
N PHE A 315 -8.79 -24.50 -0.89
CA PHE A 315 -8.15 -23.95 -2.10
C PHE A 315 -9.13 -23.93 -3.28
N PRO A 316 -9.01 -23.00 -4.25
CA PRO A 316 -7.96 -21.99 -4.31
C PRO A 316 -8.18 -20.83 -3.32
N GLN A 317 -7.09 -20.20 -2.89
CA GLN A 317 -7.06 -18.96 -2.13
C GLN A 317 -6.62 -17.81 -3.04
N TYR A 318 -7.06 -16.59 -2.77
CA TYR A 318 -6.75 -15.45 -3.62
C TYR A 318 -6.12 -14.31 -2.80
N LEU A 319 -4.98 -13.82 -3.27
CA LEU A 319 -4.29 -12.64 -2.76
C LEU A 319 -4.26 -11.58 -3.86
N TYR A 320 -4.23 -10.31 -3.47
CA TYR A 320 -4.29 -9.18 -4.39
C TYR A 320 -3.21 -8.15 -4.08
N LEU A 321 -2.65 -7.57 -5.13
CA LEU A 321 -1.86 -6.35 -5.08
C LEU A 321 -2.54 -5.33 -6.00
N ASP A 322 -3.04 -4.26 -5.44
CA ASP A 322 -3.80 -3.22 -6.14
C ASP A 322 -3.01 -1.90 -6.15
N TRP A 323 -2.74 -1.35 -7.33
CA TRP A 323 -2.03 -0.10 -7.52
C TRP A 323 -2.98 1.02 -7.95
N GLU A 324 -2.72 2.24 -7.47
CA GLU A 324 -3.42 3.44 -7.94
C GLU A 324 -3.14 3.69 -9.43
N ASP A 325 -1.85 3.60 -9.81
CA ASP A 325 -1.38 3.77 -11.18
C ASP A 325 -1.10 2.43 -11.86
N THR A 326 -1.31 2.39 -13.19
CA THR A 326 -0.93 1.23 -14.00
C THR A 326 0.56 0.95 -13.87
N GLN A 327 0.91 -0.26 -13.43
CA GLN A 327 2.29 -0.75 -13.36
C GLN A 327 2.62 -1.61 -14.58
N THR A 328 3.90 -1.60 -14.96
CA THR A 328 4.44 -2.53 -15.96
C THR A 328 5.39 -3.48 -15.25
N PHE A 329 5.18 -4.79 -15.38
CA PHE A 329 6.02 -5.80 -14.73
C PHE A 329 6.08 -7.10 -15.53
N ASP A 330 7.14 -7.87 -15.34
CA ASP A 330 7.45 -9.13 -16.03
C ASP A 330 8.04 -10.20 -15.11
N THR A 331 8.21 -9.87 -13.84
CA THR A 331 8.83 -10.74 -12.84
C THR A 331 8.05 -10.67 -11.54
N PHE A 332 7.76 -11.84 -10.98
CA PHE A 332 7.17 -12.03 -9.67
C PHE A 332 8.10 -12.93 -8.84
N ILE A 333 8.37 -12.54 -7.61
CA ILE A 333 9.18 -13.31 -6.67
C ILE A 333 8.34 -13.50 -5.41
N MET A 334 8.19 -14.76 -4.98
CA MET A 334 7.59 -15.11 -3.70
C MET A 334 8.69 -15.58 -2.75
N LYS A 335 8.75 -14.99 -1.57
CA LYS A 335 9.71 -15.35 -0.52
C LYS A 335 8.98 -16.03 0.64
N ALA A 336 9.55 -17.10 1.17
CA ALA A 336 9.01 -17.78 2.33
C ALA A 336 10.11 -18.38 3.21
N ALA A 337 10.01 -18.14 4.53
CA ALA A 337 10.70 -18.90 5.54
C ALA A 337 9.90 -20.17 5.90
N TYR A 338 10.56 -21.18 6.42
CA TYR A 338 9.93 -22.47 6.75
C TYR A 338 9.15 -23.06 5.56
N GLY A 339 9.66 -22.89 4.34
CA GLY A 339 8.94 -23.19 3.10
C GLY A 339 8.39 -24.60 3.01
N GLN A 340 9.13 -25.63 3.50
CA GLN A 340 8.64 -27.01 3.59
C GLN A 340 7.44 -27.18 4.54
N GLY A 341 7.28 -26.30 5.52
CA GLY A 341 6.22 -26.37 6.52
C GLY A 341 4.97 -25.58 6.16
N GLN A 342 5.12 -24.43 5.47
CA GLN A 342 4.00 -23.49 5.37
C GLN A 342 3.91 -22.69 4.05
N ALA A 343 4.84 -22.83 3.11
CA ALA A 343 4.78 -22.01 1.90
C ALA A 343 3.80 -22.56 0.84
N PRO A 344 3.24 -21.69 -0.01
CA PRO A 344 2.50 -22.10 -1.20
C PRO A 344 3.34 -23.02 -2.11
N THR A 345 2.70 -24.07 -2.65
CA THR A 345 3.37 -25.06 -3.50
C THR A 345 2.90 -25.05 -4.95
N ASN A 346 1.80 -24.35 -5.25
CA ASN A 346 1.31 -24.14 -6.60
C ASN A 346 0.44 -22.87 -6.64
N TRP A 347 0.74 -21.96 -7.58
CA TRP A 347 -0.04 -20.75 -7.77
C TRP A 347 -0.06 -20.27 -9.22
N GLU A 348 -1.03 -19.46 -9.55
CA GLU A 348 -1.21 -18.77 -10.82
C GLU A 348 -1.23 -17.27 -10.60
N LEU A 349 -0.73 -16.51 -11.56
CA LEU A 349 -0.76 -15.04 -11.59
C LEU A 349 -1.74 -14.58 -12.65
N GLU A 350 -2.59 -13.64 -12.29
CA GLU A 350 -3.57 -13.02 -13.19
C GLU A 350 -3.51 -11.50 -13.03
N VAL A 351 -3.54 -10.77 -14.14
CA VAL A 351 -3.46 -9.30 -14.15
C VAL A 351 -4.80 -8.71 -14.56
N SER A 352 -5.19 -7.59 -13.95
CA SER A 352 -6.32 -6.76 -14.38
C SER A 352 -5.83 -5.37 -14.78
N ALA A 353 -6.29 -4.90 -15.95
CA ALA A 353 -5.94 -3.58 -16.46
C ALA A 353 -6.70 -2.45 -15.75
N ASP A 354 -7.96 -2.70 -15.38
CA ASP A 354 -8.83 -1.76 -14.66
C ASP A 354 -8.79 -1.94 -13.14
N GLY A 355 -8.18 -3.05 -12.74
CA GLY A 355 -8.14 -3.40 -11.35
C GLY A 355 -9.36 -4.19 -10.85
N GLU A 356 -10.45 -4.35 -11.61
CA GLU A 356 -11.73 -4.85 -11.09
C GLU A 356 -12.29 -6.09 -11.79
N THR A 357 -12.46 -6.05 -13.11
CA THR A 357 -13.42 -6.95 -13.73
C THR A 357 -12.81 -8.04 -14.60
N GLU A 358 -11.81 -7.75 -15.41
CA GLU A 358 -11.23 -8.71 -16.34
C GLU A 358 -9.85 -9.18 -15.89
N TRP A 359 -9.76 -10.44 -15.50
CA TRP A 359 -8.51 -11.07 -15.08
C TRP A 359 -7.91 -11.91 -16.20
N THR A 360 -6.72 -11.55 -16.63
CA THR A 360 -5.96 -12.26 -17.66
C THR A 360 -4.85 -13.08 -17.02
N PRO A 361 -4.82 -14.41 -17.19
CA PRO A 361 -3.69 -15.24 -16.73
C PRO A 361 -2.39 -14.82 -17.40
N VAL A 362 -1.31 -14.69 -16.61
CA VAL A 362 0.02 -14.27 -17.11
C VAL A 362 1.13 -15.28 -16.84
N ALA A 363 1.04 -16.02 -15.73
CA ALA A 363 2.04 -17.04 -15.38
C ALA A 363 1.47 -18.07 -14.40
N ALA A 364 2.13 -19.24 -14.34
CA ALA A 364 1.84 -20.28 -13.34
C ALA A 364 3.15 -20.87 -12.82
N SER A 365 3.21 -21.16 -11.51
CA SER A 365 4.41 -21.77 -10.91
C SER A 365 4.59 -23.25 -11.30
N GLY A 366 3.49 -23.95 -11.63
CA GLY A 366 3.46 -25.39 -11.53
C GLY A 366 3.65 -25.85 -10.08
N ASP A 367 4.00 -27.11 -9.87
CA ASP A 367 4.32 -27.62 -8.54
C ASP A 367 5.77 -27.25 -8.16
N VAL A 368 5.93 -26.48 -7.11
CA VAL A 368 7.25 -26.07 -6.60
C VAL A 368 7.58 -26.77 -5.29
N ALA A 369 8.87 -27.02 -5.09
CA ALA A 369 9.41 -27.57 -3.86
C ALA A 369 10.22 -26.48 -3.12
N TRP A 370 10.02 -26.42 -1.81
CA TRP A 370 10.82 -25.62 -0.88
C TRP A 370 11.78 -26.54 -0.14
N ASN A 371 12.99 -26.10 0.11
CA ASN A 371 14.06 -26.91 0.70
C ASN A 371 14.28 -26.65 2.18
N GLY A 372 13.98 -25.42 2.66
CA GLY A 372 14.18 -24.99 4.03
C GLY A 372 12.96 -25.26 4.92
N ASN A 373 13.22 -25.60 6.16
CA ASN A 373 12.21 -25.70 7.22
C ASN A 373 12.70 -24.97 8.49
N ASP A 374 13.29 -23.82 8.28
CA ASP A 374 13.79 -22.93 9.33
C ASP A 374 13.48 -21.47 8.94
N TRP A 375 14.02 -20.51 9.64
CA TRP A 375 13.79 -19.08 9.41
C TRP A 375 14.49 -18.51 8.16
N HIS A 376 15.34 -19.28 7.47
CA HIS A 376 15.94 -18.84 6.21
C HIS A 376 14.89 -18.67 5.12
N VAL A 377 14.94 -17.53 4.48
CA VAL A 377 13.99 -17.15 3.43
C VAL A 377 14.47 -17.72 2.10
N GLU A 378 13.63 -18.52 1.47
CA GLU A 378 13.84 -19.01 0.10
C GLU A 378 12.98 -18.25 -0.89
N ASN A 379 13.41 -18.18 -2.15
CA ASN A 379 12.75 -17.47 -3.24
C ASN A 379 12.19 -18.44 -4.29
N GLN A 380 10.99 -18.15 -4.79
CA GLN A 380 10.43 -18.75 -6.01
C GLN A 380 10.15 -17.63 -7.01
N ILE A 381 10.74 -17.75 -8.22
CA ILE A 381 10.71 -16.69 -9.23
C ILE A 381 9.89 -17.12 -10.43
N LEU A 382 8.92 -16.30 -10.82
CA LEU A 382 8.18 -16.45 -12.08
C LEU A 382 8.52 -15.29 -13.01
N ARG A 383 8.82 -15.62 -14.27
CA ARG A 383 9.02 -14.65 -15.35
C ARG A 383 8.02 -14.87 -16.44
N PHE A 384 7.55 -13.77 -17.01
CA PHE A 384 6.54 -13.76 -18.05
C PHE A 384 6.77 -12.55 -18.99
N PRO A 385 6.17 -12.53 -20.18
CA PRO A 385 6.21 -11.33 -21.02
C PRO A 385 5.67 -10.12 -20.25
N ALA A 386 6.31 -8.95 -20.41
CA ALA A 386 5.90 -7.74 -19.72
C ALA A 386 4.41 -7.46 -19.93
N VAL A 387 3.71 -7.24 -18.84
CA VAL A 387 2.29 -6.93 -18.80
C VAL A 387 2.05 -5.59 -18.11
N GLN A 388 0.90 -4.99 -18.39
CA GLN A 388 0.45 -3.77 -17.73
C GLN A 388 -0.84 -4.03 -16.99
N GLY A 389 -0.95 -3.51 -15.76
CA GLY A 389 -2.16 -3.63 -14.97
C GLY A 389 -2.18 -2.73 -13.75
N LYS A 390 -3.38 -2.48 -13.27
CA LYS A 390 -3.64 -1.83 -11.97
C LYS A 390 -3.74 -2.83 -10.83
N ALA A 391 -3.88 -4.13 -11.14
CA ALA A 391 -3.90 -5.16 -10.11
C ALA A 391 -3.26 -6.47 -10.57
N LEU A 392 -2.65 -7.17 -9.61
CA LEU A 392 -2.15 -8.53 -9.73
C LEU A 392 -2.89 -9.41 -8.73
N ARG A 393 -3.49 -10.48 -9.21
CA ARG A 393 -4.10 -11.51 -8.38
C ARG A 393 -3.23 -12.75 -8.37
N ILE A 394 -2.95 -13.23 -7.17
CA ILE A 394 -2.20 -14.47 -6.93
C ILE A 394 -3.20 -15.52 -6.47
N LYS A 395 -3.45 -16.52 -7.30
CA LYS A 395 -4.34 -17.64 -7.01
C LYS A 395 -3.51 -18.81 -6.48
N ILE A 396 -3.58 -19.05 -5.18
CA ILE A 396 -2.89 -20.17 -4.50
C ILE A 396 -3.72 -21.43 -4.66
N ASN A 397 -3.21 -22.42 -5.37
CA ASN A 397 -3.89 -23.70 -5.63
C ASN A 397 -3.56 -24.76 -4.59
N SER A 398 -2.39 -24.70 -3.96
CA SER A 398 -1.96 -25.58 -2.88
C SER A 398 -0.83 -24.99 -2.07
N ALA A 399 -0.64 -25.47 -0.84
CA ALA A 399 0.43 -25.05 0.05
C ALA A 399 0.85 -26.20 0.99
N ASN A 400 2.04 -26.09 1.57
CA ASN A 400 2.45 -26.87 2.73
C ASN A 400 1.67 -26.36 3.96
N LEU A 401 1.11 -27.26 4.76
CA LEU A 401 0.22 -26.94 5.87
C LEU A 401 0.61 -27.69 7.16
N GLN A 402 1.89 -27.71 7.48
CA GLN A 402 2.37 -28.39 8.69
C GLN A 402 1.74 -27.79 9.97
N TRP A 403 1.43 -26.49 9.94
CA TRP A 403 0.80 -25.77 11.06
C TRP A 403 -0.64 -25.33 10.76
N ASN A 404 -1.32 -26.02 9.82
CA ASN A 404 -2.69 -25.76 9.36
C ASN A 404 -2.90 -24.40 8.65
N HIS A 405 -1.90 -23.63 8.41
CA HIS A 405 -1.92 -22.40 7.63
C HIS A 405 -0.76 -22.37 6.62
N TYR A 406 -0.84 -21.51 5.62
CA TYR A 406 0.31 -21.14 4.82
C TYR A 406 0.78 -19.73 5.18
N ALA A 407 2.04 -19.44 4.90
CA ALA A 407 2.61 -18.12 5.10
C ALA A 407 3.49 -17.69 3.91
N ILE A 408 3.51 -16.39 3.68
CA ILE A 408 4.34 -15.73 2.66
C ILE A 408 5.05 -14.57 3.35
N ASN A 409 6.37 -14.57 3.32
CA ASN A 409 7.15 -13.52 3.95
C ASN A 409 7.23 -12.27 3.09
N GLU A 410 7.44 -12.39 1.78
CA GLU A 410 7.57 -11.23 0.92
C GLU A 410 7.16 -11.56 -0.52
N MET A 411 6.60 -10.60 -1.23
CA MET A 411 6.34 -10.63 -2.66
C MET A 411 7.02 -9.44 -3.33
N LEU A 412 7.81 -9.71 -4.36
CA LEU A 412 8.37 -8.66 -5.19
C LEU A 412 7.75 -8.73 -6.58
N VAL A 413 7.36 -7.59 -7.11
CA VAL A 413 6.84 -7.43 -8.48
C VAL A 413 7.73 -6.43 -9.19
N LYS A 414 8.39 -6.86 -10.27
CA LYS A 414 9.41 -6.04 -10.93
C LYS A 414 9.19 -5.94 -12.43
N ASN A 415 9.52 -4.79 -12.98
CA ASN A 415 9.79 -4.67 -14.39
C ASN A 415 11.29 -4.94 -14.61
N SER A 416 11.64 -6.18 -14.89
CA SER A 416 13.01 -6.60 -15.10
C SER A 416 13.42 -6.58 -16.56
N SER A 417 12.63 -6.01 -17.46
CA SER A 417 12.95 -5.92 -18.89
C SER A 417 14.31 -5.25 -19.17
N ALA A 418 14.91 -4.64 -18.14
CA ALA A 418 16.27 -4.12 -18.15
C ALA A 418 17.25 -4.87 -17.23
N SER A 419 16.80 -5.61 -16.18
CA SER A 419 17.71 -6.33 -15.27
C SER A 419 17.65 -7.85 -15.48
N LEU A 420 18.81 -8.46 -15.61
CA LEU A 420 19.00 -9.90 -15.80
C LEU A 420 19.41 -10.63 -14.51
N SER A 421 19.57 -9.90 -13.39
CA SER A 421 20.06 -10.45 -12.12
C SER A 421 19.04 -11.33 -11.41
N ASN A 422 17.74 -11.14 -11.67
CA ASN A 422 16.67 -11.91 -11.03
C ASN A 422 16.30 -13.23 -11.73
N ILE A 423 17.22 -13.79 -12.52
CA ILE A 423 17.06 -15.13 -13.12
C ILE A 423 17.82 -16.11 -12.24
N ASN A 424 17.17 -17.14 -11.65
CA ASN A 424 17.80 -18.23 -10.89
C ASN A 424 19.33 -18.31 -11.11
N ILE A 425 20.05 -17.38 -10.49
CA ILE A 425 21.48 -17.28 -10.63
C ILE A 425 22.10 -18.14 -9.54
N ALA A 426 22.78 -19.18 -9.91
CA ALA A 426 23.66 -19.86 -8.98
C ALA A 426 24.87 -18.95 -8.70
N THR A 427 25.10 -18.62 -7.44
CA THR A 427 26.26 -17.84 -7.01
C THR A 427 27.31 -18.78 -6.43
N GLU A 428 28.48 -18.78 -7.04
CA GLU A 428 29.65 -19.53 -6.54
C GLU A 428 30.77 -18.55 -6.19
N SER A 429 31.50 -18.81 -5.13
CA SER A 429 32.71 -18.03 -4.79
C SER A 429 33.92 -18.94 -4.57
N THR A 430 35.11 -18.41 -4.84
CA THR A 430 36.38 -19.13 -4.65
C THR A 430 36.91 -19.08 -3.21
N SER A 431 36.30 -18.28 -2.34
CA SER A 431 36.51 -18.27 -0.90
C SER A 431 35.16 -18.31 -0.19
N GLU A 432 35.18 -18.79 1.03
CA GLU A 432 33.96 -18.96 1.81
C GLU A 432 33.21 -17.63 1.96
N TRP A 433 32.00 -17.56 1.35
CA TRP A 433 30.98 -16.69 1.90
C TRP A 433 30.63 -17.20 3.30
N ASP A 434 30.19 -16.30 4.17
CA ASP A 434 29.45 -16.74 5.33
C ASP A 434 28.29 -17.61 4.80
N SER A 435 28.22 -18.85 5.25
CA SER A 435 27.78 -20.05 4.53
C SER A 435 26.34 -20.06 3.94
N GLU A 436 25.60 -18.94 4.04
CA GLU A 436 24.17 -18.90 3.74
C GLU A 436 23.76 -17.73 2.82
N ASN A 437 24.71 -16.88 2.42
CA ASN A 437 24.44 -15.56 1.84
C ASN A 437 24.58 -15.41 0.30
N GLY A 438 24.94 -16.45 -0.43
CA GLY A 438 25.18 -16.31 -1.89
C GLY A 438 23.95 -15.86 -2.70
N GLY A 439 22.77 -16.25 -2.25
CA GLY A 439 21.50 -15.87 -2.87
C GLY A 439 21.11 -14.40 -2.68
N LEU A 440 21.55 -13.78 -1.59
CA LEU A 440 21.26 -12.37 -1.26
C LEU A 440 21.90 -11.37 -2.24
N LEU A 441 22.83 -11.84 -3.07
CA LEU A 441 23.51 -10.97 -4.03
C LEU A 441 22.62 -10.55 -5.21
N THR A 442 21.55 -11.28 -5.48
CA THR A 442 20.71 -11.11 -6.67
C THR A 442 19.24 -11.40 -6.38
N ASP A 443 18.82 -11.25 -5.13
CA ASP A 443 17.45 -11.56 -4.71
C ASP A 443 16.49 -10.37 -4.86
N GLY A 444 17.06 -9.19 -5.15
CA GLY A 444 16.31 -7.96 -5.33
C GLY A 444 15.91 -7.29 -4.02
N ASP A 445 16.47 -7.74 -2.90
CA ASP A 445 16.30 -7.13 -1.60
C ASP A 445 17.53 -6.29 -1.24
N TYR A 446 17.39 -4.97 -1.24
CA TYR A 446 18.49 -4.06 -0.91
C TYR A 446 18.71 -3.94 0.60
N THR A 447 17.87 -4.52 1.44
CA THR A 447 17.95 -4.42 2.90
C THR A 447 18.81 -5.50 3.51
N GLU A 448 19.07 -6.60 2.78
CA GLU A 448 19.99 -7.66 3.15
C GLU A 448 21.30 -7.57 2.36
N ALA A 449 22.33 -8.23 2.81
CA ALA A 449 23.63 -8.19 2.13
C ALA A 449 24.35 -9.55 2.16
N ALA A 450 24.81 -9.96 1.01
CA ALA A 450 25.78 -11.04 0.91
C ALA A 450 27.12 -10.61 1.53
N GLN A 451 27.65 -11.38 2.48
CA GLN A 451 28.87 -11.06 3.21
C GLN A 451 29.96 -12.10 2.95
N SER A 452 31.18 -11.62 2.80
CA SER A 452 32.34 -12.52 2.79
C SER A 452 32.64 -13.07 4.18
N SER A 453 33.35 -14.19 4.27
CA SER A 453 33.94 -14.65 5.51
C SER A 453 34.84 -13.59 6.14
N ASP A 454 35.11 -13.72 7.44
CA ASP A 454 36.06 -12.87 8.16
C ASP A 454 37.47 -12.94 7.53
N ARG A 455 38.01 -11.79 7.14
CA ARG A 455 39.32 -11.63 6.50
C ARG A 455 39.47 -12.46 5.21
N PRO A 456 38.61 -12.23 4.21
CA PRO A 456 38.68 -12.98 2.97
C PRO A 456 40.02 -12.85 2.29
N SER A 457 40.45 -13.92 1.62
CA SER A 457 41.67 -13.87 0.81
C SER A 457 41.37 -13.18 -0.52
N LEU A 458 41.89 -11.98 -0.72
CA LEU A 458 41.77 -11.25 -1.96
C LEU A 458 42.93 -11.55 -2.92
N PRO A 459 42.72 -11.61 -4.25
CA PRO A 459 41.44 -11.41 -4.92
C PRO A 459 40.47 -12.56 -4.72
N MET A 460 39.17 -12.24 -4.57
CA MET A 460 38.09 -13.19 -4.45
C MET A 460 37.20 -13.15 -5.70
N ASP A 461 36.87 -14.31 -6.25
CA ASP A 461 35.97 -14.43 -7.41
C ASP A 461 34.57 -14.78 -6.94
N ILE A 462 33.59 -14.06 -7.47
CA ILE A 462 32.16 -14.31 -7.35
C ILE A 462 31.65 -14.61 -8.76
N VAL A 463 31.03 -15.77 -8.96
CA VAL A 463 30.54 -16.22 -10.26
C VAL A 463 29.03 -16.31 -10.25
N LEU A 464 28.40 -15.60 -11.16
CA LEU A 464 26.97 -15.69 -11.43
C LEU A 464 26.78 -16.55 -12.68
N SER A 465 25.81 -17.47 -12.65
CA SER A 465 25.48 -18.32 -13.78
C SER A 465 23.99 -18.29 -14.11
N TRP A 466 23.65 -18.23 -15.38
CA TRP A 466 22.28 -18.24 -15.88
C TRP A 466 21.91 -19.59 -16.47
N PRO A 467 20.69 -20.10 -16.20
CA PRO A 467 20.14 -21.22 -16.94
C PRO A 467 19.90 -20.82 -18.41
N PRO A 468 19.87 -21.78 -19.35
CA PRO A 468 19.48 -21.48 -20.73
C PRO A 468 18.11 -20.80 -20.84
N PRO A 469 17.93 -19.87 -21.81
CA PRO A 469 18.90 -19.42 -22.82
C PRO A 469 19.95 -18.45 -22.25
N PRO A 470 21.14 -18.36 -22.93
CA PRO A 470 22.17 -17.38 -22.58
C PRO A 470 21.65 -15.94 -22.66
N VAL A 471 22.26 -15.04 -21.92
CA VAL A 471 21.86 -13.64 -21.82
C VAL A 471 22.81 -12.69 -22.52
N SER A 472 22.35 -11.47 -22.81
CA SER A 472 23.16 -10.37 -23.35
C SER A 472 23.02 -9.16 -22.46
N PHE A 473 24.12 -8.46 -22.16
CA PHE A 473 24.09 -7.31 -21.24
C PHE A 473 25.29 -6.38 -21.46
N ASN A 474 25.23 -5.17 -20.91
CA ASN A 474 26.28 -4.15 -21.04
C ASN A 474 26.45 -3.27 -19.79
N GLN A 475 25.79 -3.61 -18.69
CA GLN A 475 25.91 -2.84 -17.45
C GLN A 475 25.74 -3.74 -16.23
N VAL A 476 26.51 -3.47 -15.18
CA VAL A 476 26.35 -4.00 -13.82
C VAL A 476 26.16 -2.84 -12.87
N GLN A 477 25.19 -2.95 -11.97
CA GLN A 477 24.99 -2.03 -10.85
C GLN A 477 25.24 -2.79 -9.54
N MET A 478 26.02 -2.20 -8.64
CA MET A 478 26.34 -2.75 -7.34
C MET A 478 25.82 -1.81 -6.25
N TYR A 479 25.09 -2.34 -5.30
CA TYR A 479 24.51 -1.59 -4.19
C TYR A 479 25.12 -2.04 -2.87
N CYS A 480 25.50 -1.08 -2.01
CA CYS A 480 26.11 -1.36 -0.71
C CYS A 480 25.65 -0.38 0.36
N TRP A 481 25.32 -0.91 1.55
CA TRP A 481 25.20 -0.15 2.79
C TRP A 481 26.55 -0.09 3.51
N TYR A 482 26.74 0.94 4.34
CA TYR A 482 28.00 1.13 5.07
C TYR A 482 29.23 1.04 4.14
N ALA A 483 29.09 1.50 2.91
CA ALA A 483 30.01 1.21 1.83
C ALA A 483 31.46 1.61 2.11
N ARG A 484 31.69 2.75 2.81
CA ARG A 484 33.05 3.12 3.29
C ARG A 484 33.64 2.17 4.34
N ASN A 485 32.85 1.29 4.92
CA ASN A 485 33.29 0.37 5.96
C ASN A 485 33.47 -1.06 5.44
N GLN A 486 32.67 -1.46 4.44
CA GLN A 486 32.59 -2.88 4.06
C GLN A 486 32.41 -3.15 2.55
N ALA A 487 32.32 -2.16 1.68
CA ALA A 487 32.12 -2.44 0.25
C ALA A 487 33.43 -2.79 -0.47
N PRO A 488 33.36 -3.52 -1.61
CA PRO A 488 34.48 -3.67 -2.54
C PRO A 488 35.01 -2.32 -3.00
N THR A 489 36.33 -2.15 -3.04
CA THR A 489 36.98 -0.91 -3.50
C THR A 489 37.70 -1.06 -4.83
N GLN A 490 37.99 -2.28 -5.26
CA GLN A 490 38.54 -2.55 -6.58
C GLN A 490 37.98 -3.86 -7.15
N VAL A 491 37.35 -3.79 -8.32
CA VAL A 491 36.72 -4.94 -8.99
C VAL A 491 37.10 -5.03 -10.46
N SER A 492 37.03 -6.23 -11.03
CA SER A 492 37.07 -6.47 -12.49
C SER A 492 35.98 -7.47 -12.87
N PHE A 493 35.60 -7.49 -14.17
CA PHE A 493 34.57 -8.39 -14.65
C PHE A 493 35.04 -9.20 -15.85
N GLN A 494 34.66 -10.48 -15.88
CA GLN A 494 34.89 -11.42 -16.95
C GLN A 494 33.59 -12.15 -17.28
N VAL A 495 33.42 -12.55 -18.53
CA VAL A 495 32.28 -13.36 -18.97
C VAL A 495 32.72 -14.67 -19.58
N SER A 496 31.83 -15.65 -19.56
CA SER A 496 32.06 -16.96 -20.17
C SER A 496 30.78 -17.56 -20.73
N ARG A 497 30.89 -18.38 -21.77
CA ARG A 497 29.79 -19.17 -22.32
C ARG A 497 29.75 -20.59 -21.76
N ASP A 498 30.90 -21.10 -21.31
CA ASP A 498 31.10 -22.50 -20.92
C ASP A 498 31.56 -22.67 -19.44
N GLY A 499 31.77 -21.57 -18.72
CA GLY A 499 32.29 -21.55 -17.36
C GLY A 499 33.78 -21.89 -17.24
N GLN A 500 34.47 -22.17 -18.38
CA GLN A 500 35.88 -22.56 -18.39
C GLN A 500 36.75 -21.51 -19.08
N THR A 501 36.29 -20.97 -20.19
CA THR A 501 37.00 -19.94 -20.96
C THR A 501 36.45 -18.57 -20.65
N TRP A 502 37.28 -17.69 -20.09
CA TRP A 502 36.90 -16.38 -19.61
C TRP A 502 37.43 -15.24 -20.46
N GLN A 503 36.60 -14.28 -20.78
CA GLN A 503 36.94 -13.05 -21.49
C GLN A 503 36.81 -11.84 -20.54
N ASP A 504 37.87 -11.03 -20.49
CA ASP A 504 37.81 -9.76 -19.75
C ASP A 504 36.87 -8.77 -20.44
N ILE A 505 35.98 -8.16 -19.66
CA ILE A 505 35.07 -7.10 -20.13
C ILE A 505 35.29 -5.78 -19.36
N VAL A 506 35.77 -5.84 -18.14
CA VAL A 506 36.19 -4.69 -17.34
C VAL A 506 37.52 -5.01 -16.67
N SER A 507 38.54 -4.20 -16.95
CA SER A 507 39.84 -4.22 -16.24
C SER A 507 39.66 -3.74 -14.80
N PRO A 508 40.61 -4.03 -13.89
CA PRO A 508 40.50 -3.58 -12.51
C PRO A 508 40.13 -2.08 -12.41
N LEU A 509 38.97 -1.82 -11.84
CA LEU A 509 38.35 -0.51 -11.64
C LEU A 509 38.29 -0.21 -10.14
N THR A 510 38.73 0.99 -9.76
CA THR A 510 38.60 1.48 -8.38
C THR A 510 37.23 2.09 -8.18
N LEU A 511 36.57 1.73 -7.09
CA LEU A 511 35.25 2.21 -6.67
C LEU A 511 35.42 3.14 -5.46
N GLU A 512 34.76 4.30 -5.50
CA GLU A 512 34.77 5.25 -4.40
C GLU A 512 33.42 5.28 -3.69
N TRP A 513 33.41 5.18 -2.37
CA TRP A 513 32.23 5.14 -1.54
C TRP A 513 32.22 6.27 -0.51
N ASN A 514 31.06 6.87 -0.28
CA ASN A 514 30.92 8.09 0.51
C ASN A 514 30.33 7.86 1.91
N HIS A 515 29.44 6.87 2.04
CA HIS A 515 28.65 6.68 3.25
C HIS A 515 29.16 5.54 4.13
N ALA A 516 29.10 5.75 5.45
CA ALA A 516 29.49 4.79 6.48
C ALA A 516 28.31 4.39 7.39
N ASP A 517 27.09 4.60 6.91
CA ASP A 517 25.80 4.33 7.55
C ASP A 517 24.90 3.50 6.63
N THR A 518 23.61 3.38 6.94
CA THR A 518 22.61 2.63 6.17
C THR A 518 22.15 3.34 4.88
N THR A 519 22.82 4.40 4.46
CA THR A 519 22.56 5.00 3.14
C THR A 519 22.99 4.03 2.05
N LEU A 520 22.05 3.60 1.22
CA LEU A 520 22.31 2.71 0.10
C LEU A 520 23.04 3.47 -1.01
N GLU A 521 24.30 3.12 -1.24
CA GLU A 521 25.09 3.69 -2.35
C GLU A 521 25.11 2.73 -3.53
N LYS A 522 25.13 3.30 -4.74
CA LYS A 522 25.19 2.56 -5.99
C LYS A 522 26.43 2.90 -6.80
N GLN A 523 27.10 1.88 -7.34
CA GLN A 523 28.10 2.00 -8.40
C GLN A 523 27.55 1.43 -9.69
N THR A 524 27.64 2.19 -10.79
CA THR A 524 27.21 1.77 -12.12
C THR A 524 28.41 1.56 -13.01
N ILE A 525 28.59 0.35 -13.53
CA ILE A 525 29.73 -0.07 -14.35
C ILE A 525 29.19 -0.48 -15.72
N SER A 526 29.47 0.34 -16.73
CA SER A 526 29.06 0.12 -18.12
C SER A 526 30.23 -0.34 -18.98
N PHE A 527 29.97 -1.21 -19.94
CA PHE A 527 30.96 -1.78 -20.87
C PHE A 527 30.33 -2.09 -22.20
N ASP A 528 31.16 -2.51 -23.18
CA ASP A 528 30.66 -2.91 -24.49
C ASP A 528 29.74 -4.13 -24.36
N GLN A 529 28.69 -4.14 -25.19
CA GLN A 529 27.70 -5.22 -25.18
C GLN A 529 28.32 -6.58 -25.32
N VAL A 530 28.07 -7.48 -24.39
CA VAL A 530 28.36 -8.90 -24.50
C VAL A 530 27.11 -9.69 -24.88
N GLN A 531 27.28 -10.80 -25.61
CA GLN A 531 26.17 -11.62 -26.14
C GLN A 531 26.42 -13.10 -25.88
N ASP A 532 25.30 -13.83 -25.72
CA ASP A 532 25.30 -15.29 -25.54
C ASP A 532 26.13 -15.72 -24.31
N ILE A 533 25.96 -15.03 -23.22
CA ILE A 533 26.70 -15.25 -21.96
C ILE A 533 25.90 -16.16 -21.02
N SER A 534 26.56 -17.15 -20.46
CA SER A 534 26.00 -18.02 -19.42
C SER A 534 26.62 -17.78 -18.03
N PHE A 535 27.78 -17.10 -17.96
CA PHE A 535 28.48 -16.85 -16.71
C PHE A 535 29.08 -15.44 -16.66
N LEU A 536 28.95 -14.76 -15.55
CA LEU A 536 29.63 -13.52 -15.20
C LEU A 536 30.50 -13.76 -13.96
N ARG A 537 31.79 -13.42 -14.03
CA ARG A 537 32.67 -13.43 -12.88
C ARG A 537 33.01 -12.01 -12.48
N MET A 538 32.67 -11.65 -11.26
CA MET A 538 33.20 -10.47 -10.59
C MET A 538 34.38 -10.87 -9.73
N ARG A 539 35.54 -10.24 -9.95
CA ARG A 539 36.72 -10.42 -9.11
C ARG A 539 36.90 -9.21 -8.24
N VAL A 540 36.81 -9.40 -6.93
CA VAL A 540 37.08 -8.39 -5.90
C VAL A 540 38.58 -8.42 -5.61
N HIS A 541 39.29 -7.36 -6.02
CA HIS A 541 40.73 -7.22 -5.83
C HIS A 541 41.08 -6.60 -4.49
N ASP A 542 40.23 -5.66 -4.03
CA ASP A 542 40.37 -4.96 -2.76
C ASP A 542 39.00 -4.53 -2.21
N ALA A 543 38.88 -4.36 -0.90
CA ALA A 543 37.64 -4.00 -0.23
C ALA A 543 37.88 -3.24 1.09
N ASN A 544 36.90 -2.47 1.52
CA ASN A 544 36.84 -1.94 2.88
C ASN A 544 36.54 -3.08 3.87
N LEU A 545 37.43 -3.32 4.83
CA LEU A 545 37.34 -4.44 5.75
C LEU A 545 37.32 -3.96 7.22
N LYS A 546 36.62 -2.86 7.50
CA LYS A 546 36.55 -2.31 8.85
C LYS A 546 35.97 -3.31 9.86
N TRP A 547 35.00 -4.10 9.41
CA TRP A 547 34.41 -5.18 10.22
C TRP A 547 34.92 -6.56 9.86
N LYS A 548 36.10 -6.62 9.19
CA LYS A 548 36.83 -7.82 8.76
C LYS A 548 36.25 -8.55 7.54
N HIS A 549 35.05 -8.24 7.11
CA HIS A 549 34.40 -8.76 5.89
C HIS A 549 34.07 -7.60 4.95
N PHE A 550 33.79 -7.92 3.70
CA PHE A 550 33.06 -7.02 2.81
C PHE A 550 31.65 -7.54 2.58
N ALA A 551 30.75 -6.63 2.21
CA ALA A 551 29.36 -6.94 1.93
C ALA A 551 28.83 -6.18 0.71
N ILE A 552 27.93 -6.84 -0.01
CA ILE A 552 27.21 -6.29 -1.17
C ILE A 552 25.74 -6.58 -0.96
N ASN A 553 24.89 -5.53 -0.99
CA ASN A 553 23.47 -5.70 -0.81
C ASN A 553 22.79 -6.24 -2.06
N GLU A 554 23.19 -5.78 -3.26
CA GLU A 554 22.59 -6.26 -4.51
C GLU A 554 23.54 -6.07 -5.69
N LEU A 555 23.52 -7.00 -6.66
CA LEU A 555 24.11 -6.87 -7.97
C LEU A 555 23.04 -6.99 -9.05
N GLU A 556 22.82 -5.93 -9.79
CA GLU A 556 21.90 -5.89 -10.91
C GLU A 556 22.64 -5.88 -12.24
N ILE A 557 22.09 -6.57 -13.24
CA ILE A 557 22.72 -6.73 -14.56
C ILE A 557 21.72 -6.34 -15.64
N TYR A 558 22.15 -5.45 -16.55
CA TYR A 558 21.25 -4.79 -17.50
C TYR A 558 21.68 -4.92 -18.95
N ASP A 559 20.72 -5.15 -19.83
CA ASP A 559 20.84 -4.89 -21.27
C ASP A 559 20.22 -3.52 -21.60
N MET A 560 21.02 -2.46 -21.54
CA MET A 560 20.59 -1.09 -21.79
C MET A 560 20.20 -0.79 -23.25
N ARG A 561 20.28 -1.77 -24.16
CA ARG A 561 19.80 -1.62 -25.55
C ARG A 561 18.35 -2.05 -25.71
N ALA A 562 17.80 -2.73 -24.72
CA ALA A 562 16.42 -3.21 -24.74
C ALA A 562 15.40 -2.17 -24.24
N GLN A 563 15.86 -0.93 -23.98
CA GLN A 563 15.02 0.19 -23.56
C GLN A 563 14.52 1.03 -24.73
#